data_ef51e299f358283ff1ab5770d95ac54c
#
_entry.id   ef51e299f358283ff1ab5770d95ac54c
#
_cell.length_a   1.000
_cell.length_b   1.000
_cell.length_c   1.000
_cell.angle_alpha   90.00
_cell.angle_beta   90.00
_cell.angle_gamma   90.00
#
_symmetry.space_group_name_H-M   'P 1'
#
loop_
_entity.id
_entity.type
_entity.pdbx_description
1 polymer ?
#
loop_
_entity_poly.entity_id
_entity_poly.type
_entity_poly.pdbx_seq_one_letter_code
_entity_poly.pdbx_strand_id
1 'polypeptide(L)'
;MIKGVSEKEINEQIKKLAVLDSLIPFRKATRFMGLINLGFAISWFLRDKSISNIRDFRYIVLYIYMFLVSFACYFVLPYFKKQGEEGYKKIYYAQTAYSITLMIWSVIVTIFDGDHMANFSYLVYATAIVLIPSVGYFDTPLMNVMQMICGAVLMAATYFLLPGNYFVNIANFIIFIYVAYSSFNMNRETKYLNYKREVELRYLIGKDHLTGVYNRQKLNETSDELFEYCLSNKKNLGCIMFDVDYFKQINDAYGHLCGDKALKIIANTARIMCDENNASIFRYGGEEFLIILSDCTLDSAVNFVREFMKRLSETEILLNGVKVNITVSCGIYVKQPEKGEKIGDYFNKADEALYSAKANGRNTYVVNK
;
A
#
# COMPACT_ATOMS: atom_id res chain seq x y z
N MET A 1 9.09 -3.43 16.47
CA MET A 1 8.41 -2.17 16.09
C MET A 1 9.40 -1.30 15.35
N ILE A 2 9.02 -0.81 14.19
CA ILE A 2 9.82 0.11 13.38
C ILE A 2 9.82 1.46 14.11
N LYS A 3 10.98 1.90 14.65
CA LYS A 3 11.08 3.18 15.34
C LYS A 3 10.75 4.31 14.36
N GLY A 4 9.69 5.08 14.64
CA GLY A 4 9.32 6.30 13.91
C GLY A 4 8.16 6.18 12.91
N VAL A 5 7.57 4.99 12.72
CA VAL A 5 6.35 4.81 11.90
C VAL A 5 5.23 4.35 12.81
N SER A 6 4.08 5.00 12.75
CA SER A 6 2.93 4.61 13.56
C SER A 6 2.36 3.28 13.09
N GLU A 7 1.84 2.47 13.99
CA GLU A 7 1.17 1.20 13.66
C GLU A 7 0.00 1.42 12.67
N LYS A 8 -0.64 2.57 12.75
CA LYS A 8 -1.72 2.96 11.84
C LYS A 8 -1.22 3.14 10.41
N GLU A 9 -0.06 3.75 10.21
CA GLU A 9 0.55 3.93 8.87
C GLU A 9 0.98 2.60 8.26
N ILE A 10 1.57 1.71 9.07
CA ILE A 10 1.92 0.35 8.64
C ILE A 10 0.68 -0.40 8.18
N ASN A 11 -0.40 -0.37 8.97
CA ASN A 11 -1.65 -1.05 8.64
C ASN A 11 -2.30 -0.48 7.36
N GLU A 12 -2.21 0.83 7.12
CA GLU A 12 -2.73 1.45 5.90
C GLU A 12 -1.91 1.05 4.67
N GLN A 13 -0.59 0.99 4.78
CA GLN A 13 0.28 0.50 3.71
C GLN A 13 0.04 -0.98 3.40
N ILE A 14 -0.11 -1.84 4.41
CA ILE A 14 -0.47 -3.24 4.24
C ILE A 14 -1.78 -3.36 3.48
N LYS A 15 -2.80 -2.60 3.88
CA LYS A 15 -4.11 -2.60 3.22
C LYS A 15 -4.03 -2.16 1.76
N LYS A 16 -3.28 -1.10 1.48
CA LYS A 16 -3.06 -0.58 0.12
C LYS A 16 -2.40 -1.65 -0.77
N LEU A 17 -1.31 -2.26 -0.31
CA LEU A 17 -0.61 -3.32 -1.03
C LEU A 17 -1.53 -4.52 -1.29
N ALA A 18 -2.19 -5.01 -0.26
CA ALA A 18 -3.06 -6.18 -0.36
C ALA A 18 -4.22 -5.99 -1.35
N VAL A 19 -4.83 -4.79 -1.37
CA VAL A 19 -5.90 -4.44 -2.31
C VAL A 19 -5.39 -4.36 -3.74
N LEU A 20 -4.23 -3.73 -3.96
CA LEU A 20 -3.65 -3.59 -5.30
C LEU A 20 -3.19 -4.94 -5.88
N ASP A 21 -2.58 -5.80 -5.07
CA ASP A 21 -2.16 -7.14 -5.48
C ASP A 21 -3.34 -8.06 -5.79
N SER A 22 -4.42 -7.91 -5.02
CA SER A 22 -5.65 -8.68 -5.26
C SER A 22 -6.38 -8.27 -6.56
N LEU A 23 -6.07 -7.13 -7.15
CA LEU A 23 -6.78 -6.58 -8.30
C LEU A 23 -6.77 -7.51 -9.52
N ILE A 24 -5.59 -8.04 -9.89
CA ILE A 24 -5.45 -8.90 -11.07
C ILE A 24 -6.17 -10.25 -10.87
N PRO A 25 -5.93 -11.01 -9.78
CA PRO A 25 -6.65 -12.26 -9.55
C PRO A 25 -8.16 -12.03 -9.40
N PHE A 26 -8.58 -10.96 -8.74
CA PHE A 26 -9.99 -10.64 -8.59
C PHE A 26 -10.66 -10.35 -9.95
N ARG A 27 -10.04 -9.58 -10.82
CA ARG A 27 -10.53 -9.35 -12.19
C ARG A 27 -10.63 -10.64 -12.99
N LYS A 28 -9.64 -11.53 -12.90
CA LYS A 28 -9.70 -12.84 -13.58
C LYS A 28 -10.90 -13.65 -13.06
N ALA A 29 -11.12 -13.65 -11.75
CA ALA A 29 -12.26 -14.34 -11.13
C ALA A 29 -13.61 -13.74 -11.57
N THR A 30 -13.76 -12.42 -11.58
CA THR A 30 -15.01 -11.78 -12.04
C THR A 30 -15.29 -12.07 -13.52
N ARG A 31 -14.26 -12.04 -14.38
CA ARG A 31 -14.40 -12.44 -15.80
C ARG A 31 -14.85 -13.90 -15.93
N PHE A 32 -14.22 -14.81 -15.20
CA PHE A 32 -14.54 -16.24 -15.22
C PHE A 32 -15.97 -16.48 -14.74
N MET A 33 -16.36 -15.89 -13.62
CA MET A 33 -17.74 -15.96 -13.09
C MET A 33 -18.75 -15.41 -14.07
N GLY A 34 -18.46 -14.27 -14.73
CA GLY A 34 -19.33 -13.70 -15.75
C GLY A 34 -19.55 -14.67 -16.92
N LEU A 35 -18.47 -15.26 -17.46
CA LEU A 35 -18.57 -16.20 -18.57
C LEU A 35 -19.33 -17.49 -18.20
N ILE A 36 -19.14 -18.02 -16.99
CA ILE A 36 -19.90 -19.17 -16.48
C ILE A 36 -21.38 -18.84 -16.39
N ASN A 37 -21.74 -17.70 -15.80
CA ASN A 37 -23.15 -17.29 -15.67
C ASN A 37 -23.80 -17.07 -17.03
N LEU A 38 -23.09 -16.50 -18.00
CA LEU A 38 -23.58 -16.38 -19.37
C LEU A 38 -23.81 -17.77 -20.00
N GLY A 39 -22.87 -18.70 -19.80
CA GLY A 39 -23.00 -20.09 -20.29
C GLY A 39 -24.23 -20.80 -19.71
N PHE A 40 -24.48 -20.64 -18.39
CA PHE A 40 -25.68 -21.19 -17.76
C PHE A 40 -26.95 -20.51 -18.27
N ALA A 41 -26.99 -19.20 -18.44
CA ALA A 41 -28.15 -18.52 -19.01
C ALA A 41 -28.48 -19.01 -20.42
N ILE A 42 -27.46 -19.19 -21.27
CA ILE A 42 -27.62 -19.75 -22.63
C ILE A 42 -28.08 -21.21 -22.56
N SER A 43 -27.50 -22.04 -21.69
CA SER A 43 -27.89 -23.44 -21.54
C SER A 43 -29.35 -23.60 -21.14
N TRP A 44 -29.83 -22.80 -20.19
CA TRP A 44 -31.23 -22.76 -19.81
C TRP A 44 -32.15 -22.29 -20.95
N PHE A 45 -31.74 -21.27 -21.69
CA PHE A 45 -32.49 -20.78 -22.85
C PHE A 45 -32.62 -21.83 -23.98
N LEU A 46 -31.56 -22.63 -24.21
CA LEU A 46 -31.55 -23.65 -25.26
C LEU A 46 -32.27 -24.94 -24.87
N ARG A 47 -32.36 -25.23 -23.56
CA ARG A 47 -32.96 -26.46 -23.04
C ARG A 47 -34.47 -26.48 -23.22
N ASP A 48 -35.13 -25.36 -23.09
CA ASP A 48 -36.59 -25.26 -23.16
C ASP A 48 -36.99 -24.32 -24.31
N LYS A 49 -37.40 -24.86 -25.45
CA LYS A 49 -37.90 -24.10 -26.61
C LYS A 49 -39.21 -23.38 -26.35
N SER A 50 -39.90 -23.69 -25.25
CA SER A 50 -41.08 -22.98 -24.79
C SER A 50 -40.79 -22.34 -23.42
N ILE A 51 -40.55 -21.04 -23.37
CA ILE A 51 -40.48 -20.22 -22.14
C ILE A 51 -41.89 -20.14 -21.53
N SER A 52 -42.54 -21.30 -21.38
CA SER A 52 -43.90 -21.40 -20.83
C SER A 52 -43.92 -21.50 -19.31
N ASN A 53 -42.76 -21.73 -18.66
CA ASN A 53 -42.69 -21.91 -17.24
C ASN A 53 -41.98 -20.70 -16.58
N ILE A 54 -42.72 -19.95 -15.75
CA ILE A 54 -42.21 -18.80 -14.99
C ILE A 54 -40.95 -19.13 -14.20
N ARG A 55 -40.75 -20.39 -13.81
CA ARG A 55 -39.58 -20.87 -13.04
C ARG A 55 -38.28 -20.80 -13.85
N ASP A 56 -38.30 -21.27 -15.10
CA ASP A 56 -37.11 -21.28 -15.96
C ASP A 56 -36.66 -19.86 -16.32
N PHE A 57 -37.62 -18.94 -16.47
CA PHE A 57 -37.33 -17.52 -16.68
C PHE A 57 -36.56 -16.89 -15.49
N ARG A 58 -36.87 -17.29 -14.25
CA ARG A 58 -36.15 -16.77 -13.03
C ARG A 58 -34.66 -17.09 -13.06
N TYR A 59 -34.28 -18.33 -13.46
CA TYR A 59 -32.87 -18.70 -13.57
C TYR A 59 -32.13 -17.88 -14.62
N ILE A 60 -32.74 -17.71 -15.79
CA ILE A 60 -32.16 -16.89 -16.86
C ILE A 60 -31.90 -15.46 -16.36
N VAL A 61 -32.87 -14.86 -15.68
CA VAL A 61 -32.73 -13.51 -15.11
C VAL A 61 -31.61 -13.44 -14.09
N LEU A 62 -31.52 -14.42 -13.17
CA LEU A 62 -30.49 -14.46 -12.13
C LEU A 62 -29.07 -14.63 -12.73
N TYR A 63 -28.90 -15.47 -13.72
CA TYR A 63 -27.62 -15.68 -14.38
C TYR A 63 -27.21 -14.49 -15.24
N ILE A 64 -28.15 -13.84 -15.96
CA ILE A 64 -27.88 -12.62 -16.71
C ILE A 64 -27.52 -11.47 -15.74
N TYR A 65 -28.24 -11.32 -14.64
CA TYR A 65 -27.90 -10.32 -13.62
C TYR A 65 -26.48 -10.48 -13.13
N MET A 66 -26.08 -11.70 -12.72
CA MET A 66 -24.73 -11.94 -12.21
C MET A 66 -23.66 -11.81 -13.29
N PHE A 67 -23.97 -12.14 -14.55
CA PHE A 67 -23.11 -11.84 -15.70
C PHE A 67 -22.85 -10.33 -15.82
N LEU A 68 -23.90 -9.52 -15.81
CA LEU A 68 -23.79 -8.05 -15.94
C LEU A 68 -22.98 -7.43 -14.80
N VAL A 69 -23.26 -7.85 -13.56
CA VAL A 69 -22.53 -7.39 -12.37
C VAL A 69 -21.04 -7.77 -12.45
N SER A 70 -20.74 -9.00 -12.86
CA SER A 70 -19.36 -9.49 -13.01
C SER A 70 -18.62 -8.71 -14.10
N PHE A 71 -19.28 -8.45 -15.22
CA PHE A 71 -18.73 -7.71 -16.34
C PHE A 71 -18.49 -6.24 -16.01
N ALA A 72 -19.45 -5.60 -15.34
CA ALA A 72 -19.30 -4.23 -14.84
C ALA A 72 -18.10 -4.13 -13.88
N CYS A 73 -17.98 -5.04 -12.91
CA CYS A 73 -16.86 -5.06 -11.99
C CYS A 73 -15.51 -5.23 -12.70
N TYR A 74 -15.44 -6.13 -13.70
CA TYR A 74 -14.23 -6.36 -14.51
C TYR A 74 -13.70 -5.09 -15.19
N PHE A 75 -14.58 -4.22 -15.71
CA PHE A 75 -14.21 -2.99 -16.42
C PHE A 75 -13.97 -1.81 -15.48
N VAL A 76 -14.71 -1.70 -14.38
CA VAL A 76 -14.63 -0.56 -13.45
C VAL A 76 -13.35 -0.59 -12.61
N LEU A 77 -12.90 -1.78 -12.19
CA LEU A 77 -11.71 -1.90 -11.33
C LEU A 77 -10.42 -1.27 -11.90
N PRO A 78 -10.06 -1.45 -13.20
CA PRO A 78 -8.88 -0.81 -13.76
C PRO A 78 -8.98 0.72 -13.85
N TYR A 79 -10.19 1.24 -14.01
CA TYR A 79 -10.43 2.68 -14.01
C TYR A 79 -10.09 3.30 -12.64
N PHE A 80 -10.49 2.64 -11.55
CA PHE A 80 -10.16 3.11 -10.20
C PHE A 80 -8.66 3.06 -9.92
N LYS A 81 -7.92 2.09 -10.47
CA LYS A 81 -6.46 2.02 -10.31
C LYS A 81 -5.74 3.29 -10.79
N LYS A 82 -6.27 3.97 -11.82
CA LYS A 82 -5.70 5.20 -12.37
C LYS A 82 -5.89 6.43 -11.47
N GLN A 83 -6.72 6.35 -10.41
CA GLN A 83 -7.07 7.47 -9.54
C GLN A 83 -6.14 7.63 -8.31
N GLY A 84 -4.98 6.97 -8.30
CA GLY A 84 -3.98 7.12 -7.25
C GLY A 84 -4.48 6.66 -5.87
N GLU A 85 -4.27 7.48 -4.84
CA GLU A 85 -4.58 7.15 -3.45
C GLU A 85 -6.07 6.92 -3.16
N GLU A 86 -6.97 7.68 -3.75
CA GLU A 86 -8.41 7.41 -3.62
C GLU A 86 -8.84 6.15 -4.37
N GLY A 87 -8.09 5.78 -5.40
CA GLY A 87 -8.41 4.65 -6.25
C GLY A 87 -8.37 3.31 -5.51
N TYR A 88 -7.42 3.09 -4.60
CA TYR A 88 -7.36 1.83 -3.85
C TYR A 88 -8.56 1.64 -2.91
N LYS A 89 -9.08 2.72 -2.30
CA LYS A 89 -10.29 2.66 -1.47
C LYS A 89 -11.50 2.28 -2.31
N LYS A 90 -11.63 2.87 -3.50
CA LYS A 90 -12.71 2.53 -4.44
C LYS A 90 -12.62 1.07 -4.92
N ILE A 91 -11.41 0.56 -5.19
CA ILE A 91 -11.18 -0.86 -5.51
C ILE A 91 -11.63 -1.75 -4.35
N TYR A 92 -11.23 -1.45 -3.13
CA TYR A 92 -11.61 -2.20 -1.95
C TYR A 92 -13.14 -2.29 -1.77
N TYR A 93 -13.84 -1.16 -1.86
CA TYR A 93 -15.30 -1.13 -1.75
C TYR A 93 -15.99 -1.87 -2.90
N ALA A 94 -15.49 -1.74 -4.13
CA ALA A 94 -16.03 -2.46 -5.28
C ALA A 94 -15.85 -3.98 -5.16
N GLN A 95 -14.70 -4.45 -4.68
CA GLN A 95 -14.46 -5.88 -4.40
C GLN A 95 -15.39 -6.39 -3.30
N THR A 96 -15.57 -5.62 -2.23
CA THR A 96 -16.46 -5.97 -1.11
C THR A 96 -17.91 -6.04 -1.58
N ALA A 97 -18.40 -5.03 -2.31
CA ALA A 97 -19.76 -5.00 -2.82
C ALA A 97 -20.02 -6.16 -3.79
N TYR A 98 -19.11 -6.46 -4.70
CA TYR A 98 -19.23 -7.62 -5.59
C TYR A 98 -19.30 -8.93 -4.81
N SER A 99 -18.46 -9.11 -3.79
CA SER A 99 -18.42 -10.31 -2.96
C SER A 99 -19.72 -10.54 -2.19
N ILE A 100 -20.28 -9.47 -1.62
CA ILE A 100 -21.59 -9.51 -0.95
C ILE A 100 -22.69 -9.88 -1.95
N THR A 101 -22.69 -9.26 -3.13
CA THR A 101 -23.65 -9.55 -4.19
C THR A 101 -23.57 -11.02 -4.63
N LEU A 102 -22.37 -11.56 -4.79
CA LEU A 102 -22.15 -12.96 -5.14
C LEU A 102 -22.65 -13.91 -4.06
N MET A 103 -22.45 -13.58 -2.77
CA MET A 103 -22.98 -14.37 -1.65
C MET A 103 -24.52 -14.40 -1.67
N ILE A 104 -25.16 -13.24 -1.77
CA ILE A 104 -26.62 -13.14 -1.81
C ILE A 104 -27.19 -13.88 -3.01
N TRP A 105 -26.61 -13.68 -4.18
CA TRP A 105 -27.00 -14.37 -5.40
C TRP A 105 -26.89 -15.89 -5.26
N SER A 106 -25.79 -16.39 -4.68
CA SER A 106 -25.60 -17.83 -4.47
C SER A 106 -26.61 -18.44 -3.51
N VAL A 107 -27.05 -17.70 -2.49
CA VAL A 107 -28.15 -18.11 -1.58
C VAL A 107 -29.46 -18.24 -2.35
N ILE A 108 -29.81 -17.25 -3.16
CA ILE A 108 -31.05 -17.24 -3.94
C ILE A 108 -31.09 -18.42 -4.92
N VAL A 109 -29.99 -18.67 -5.66
CA VAL A 109 -29.89 -19.79 -6.59
C VAL A 109 -30.03 -21.13 -5.85
N THR A 110 -29.34 -21.27 -4.70
CA THR A 110 -29.39 -22.49 -3.89
C THR A 110 -30.81 -22.77 -3.37
N ILE A 111 -31.56 -21.77 -2.96
CA ILE A 111 -32.96 -21.91 -2.52
C ILE A 111 -33.85 -22.35 -3.70
N PHE A 112 -33.65 -21.78 -4.89
CA PHE A 112 -34.42 -22.15 -6.07
C PHE A 112 -34.11 -23.61 -6.53
N ASP A 113 -32.84 -24.02 -6.44
CA ASP A 113 -32.43 -25.41 -6.75
C ASP A 113 -33.10 -26.40 -5.79
N GLY A 114 -33.28 -26.04 -4.50
CA GLY A 114 -33.93 -26.86 -3.50
C GLY A 114 -35.40 -27.10 -3.77
N ASP A 115 -36.11 -26.15 -4.37
CA ASP A 115 -37.52 -26.29 -4.79
C ASP A 115 -37.69 -27.23 -5.99
N HIS A 116 -36.63 -27.47 -6.77
CA HIS A 116 -36.65 -28.28 -7.98
C HIS A 116 -36.13 -29.71 -7.80
N MET A 117 -35.18 -29.90 -6.92
CA MET A 117 -34.52 -31.19 -6.69
C MET A 117 -34.81 -31.61 -5.24
N ALA A 118 -35.23 -32.84 -5.02
CA ALA A 118 -35.43 -33.38 -3.69
C ALA A 118 -34.22 -33.29 -2.74
N ASN A 119 -33.13 -32.69 -3.19
CA ASN A 119 -31.90 -32.45 -2.44
C ASN A 119 -31.36 -31.04 -2.73
N PHE A 120 -31.06 -30.25 -1.70
CA PHE A 120 -30.36 -28.97 -1.82
C PHE A 120 -28.96 -29.17 -2.35
N SER A 121 -28.63 -28.55 -3.47
CA SER A 121 -27.25 -28.44 -3.95
C SER A 121 -26.58 -27.20 -3.36
N TYR A 122 -25.87 -27.37 -2.24
CA TYR A 122 -25.07 -26.28 -1.64
C TYR A 122 -23.83 -25.91 -2.46
N LEU A 123 -23.63 -26.55 -3.62
CA LEU A 123 -22.39 -26.41 -4.41
C LEU A 123 -22.17 -24.96 -4.84
N VAL A 124 -23.21 -24.25 -5.27
CA VAL A 124 -23.12 -22.85 -5.72
C VAL A 124 -22.74 -21.94 -4.57
N TYR A 125 -23.39 -22.12 -3.40
CA TYR A 125 -23.06 -21.35 -2.20
C TYR A 125 -21.64 -21.70 -1.70
N ALA A 126 -21.29 -22.97 -1.69
CA ALA A 126 -19.98 -23.45 -1.30
C ALA A 126 -18.87 -22.84 -2.15
N THR A 127 -19.03 -22.85 -3.47
CA THR A 127 -18.04 -22.27 -4.39
C THR A 127 -17.90 -20.77 -4.21
N ALA A 128 -19.00 -20.05 -4.01
CA ALA A 128 -18.96 -18.61 -3.75
C ALA A 128 -18.18 -18.26 -2.46
N ILE A 129 -18.44 -18.98 -1.36
CA ILE A 129 -17.76 -18.75 -0.08
C ILE A 129 -16.27 -19.08 -0.14
N VAL A 130 -15.85 -20.12 -0.85
CA VAL A 130 -14.44 -20.48 -0.98
C VAL A 130 -13.70 -19.58 -1.96
N LEU A 131 -14.35 -19.16 -3.04
CA LEU A 131 -13.72 -18.34 -4.08
C LEU A 131 -13.41 -16.92 -3.58
N ILE A 132 -14.32 -16.31 -2.84
CA ILE A 132 -14.19 -14.92 -2.37
C ILE A 132 -12.90 -14.69 -1.57
N PRO A 133 -12.60 -15.47 -0.51
CA PRO A 133 -11.38 -15.26 0.28
C PRO A 133 -10.10 -15.55 -0.49
N SER A 134 -10.17 -16.43 -1.52
CA SER A 134 -9.00 -16.85 -2.29
C SER A 134 -8.45 -15.73 -3.15
N VAL A 135 -9.30 -14.88 -3.70
CA VAL A 135 -8.93 -13.87 -4.72
C VAL A 135 -8.96 -12.44 -4.23
N GLY A 136 -9.67 -12.12 -3.13
CA GLY A 136 -9.77 -10.78 -2.56
C GLY A 136 -8.96 -10.62 -1.27
N TYR A 137 -8.76 -9.37 -0.87
CA TYR A 137 -8.33 -9.00 0.48
C TYR A 137 -9.45 -8.26 1.19
N PHE A 138 -9.92 -8.80 2.31
CA PHE A 138 -11.02 -8.23 3.09
C PHE A 138 -10.60 -8.14 4.56
N ASP A 139 -10.55 -6.92 5.07
CA ASP A 139 -10.10 -6.61 6.43
C ASP A 139 -11.26 -6.30 7.39
N THR A 140 -12.49 -6.61 7.00
CA THR A 140 -13.65 -6.24 7.79
C THR A 140 -14.38 -7.43 8.37
N PRO A 141 -14.88 -7.34 9.62
CA PRO A 141 -15.80 -8.33 10.19
C PRO A 141 -17.11 -8.44 9.38
N LEU A 142 -17.40 -7.44 8.53
CA LEU A 142 -18.58 -7.43 7.67
C LEU A 142 -18.70 -8.71 6.81
N MET A 143 -17.60 -9.18 6.23
CA MET A 143 -17.62 -10.39 5.41
C MET A 143 -17.98 -11.64 6.22
N ASN A 144 -17.44 -11.75 7.45
CA ASN A 144 -17.79 -12.84 8.36
C ASN A 144 -19.28 -12.77 8.78
N VAL A 145 -19.76 -11.57 9.10
CA VAL A 145 -21.18 -11.34 9.46
C VAL A 145 -22.08 -11.69 8.28
N MET A 146 -21.78 -11.24 7.08
CA MET A 146 -22.55 -11.58 5.87
C MET A 146 -22.57 -13.09 5.60
N GLN A 147 -21.44 -13.76 5.79
CA GLN A 147 -21.35 -15.22 5.66
C GLN A 147 -22.25 -15.93 6.67
N MET A 148 -22.27 -15.47 7.93
CA MET A 148 -23.15 -16.01 8.97
C MET A 148 -24.62 -15.77 8.66
N ILE A 149 -25.00 -14.58 8.20
CA ILE A 149 -26.39 -14.25 7.81
C ILE A 149 -26.85 -15.14 6.65
N CYS A 150 -26.06 -15.21 5.57
CA CYS A 150 -26.38 -16.06 4.42
C CYS A 150 -26.50 -17.52 4.82
N GLY A 151 -25.66 -17.98 5.73
CA GLY A 151 -25.74 -19.30 6.29
C GLY A 151 -27.01 -19.57 7.10
N ALA A 152 -27.40 -18.65 7.95
CA ALA A 152 -28.64 -18.76 8.74
C ALA A 152 -29.89 -18.80 7.83
N VAL A 153 -29.90 -17.98 6.76
CA VAL A 153 -30.99 -18.00 5.78
C VAL A 153 -31.09 -19.34 5.08
N LEU A 154 -29.97 -19.94 4.67
CA LEU A 154 -29.99 -21.28 4.04
C LEU A 154 -30.40 -22.39 5.01
N MET A 155 -29.99 -22.32 6.28
CA MET A 155 -30.49 -23.26 7.31
C MET A 155 -31.98 -23.16 7.49
N ALA A 156 -32.52 -21.96 7.59
CA ALA A 156 -33.96 -21.76 7.70
C ALA A 156 -34.73 -22.28 6.48
N ALA A 157 -34.23 -21.98 5.26
CA ALA A 157 -34.80 -22.49 4.02
C ALA A 157 -34.82 -24.04 3.97
N THR A 158 -33.69 -24.67 4.37
CA THR A 158 -33.62 -26.15 4.45
C THR A 158 -34.64 -26.72 5.40
N TYR A 159 -34.87 -26.11 6.57
CA TYR A 159 -35.84 -26.55 7.56
C TYR A 159 -37.25 -26.51 7.00
N PHE A 160 -37.66 -25.44 6.32
CA PHE A 160 -39.01 -25.25 5.81
C PHE A 160 -39.30 -26.03 4.52
N LEU A 161 -38.30 -26.20 3.65
CA LEU A 161 -38.50 -26.78 2.32
C LEU A 161 -38.22 -28.30 2.26
N LEU A 162 -37.39 -28.86 3.17
CA LEU A 162 -37.02 -30.28 3.18
C LEU A 162 -37.12 -30.92 4.59
N PRO A 163 -38.31 -31.05 5.16
CA PRO A 163 -38.48 -31.53 6.54
C PRO A 163 -38.00 -32.97 6.80
N GLY A 164 -37.91 -33.80 5.76
CA GLY A 164 -37.54 -35.22 5.91
C GLY A 164 -36.03 -35.48 6.12
N ASN A 165 -35.15 -34.62 5.60
CA ASN A 165 -33.68 -34.80 5.60
C ASN A 165 -32.95 -33.66 6.26
N TYR A 166 -33.64 -32.77 6.99
CA TYR A 166 -33.07 -31.52 7.47
C TYR A 166 -31.89 -31.72 8.44
N PHE A 167 -31.89 -32.77 9.28
CA PHE A 167 -30.80 -33.00 10.24
C PHE A 167 -29.46 -33.26 9.54
N VAL A 168 -29.43 -34.11 8.50
CA VAL A 168 -28.22 -34.39 7.76
C VAL A 168 -27.72 -33.15 7.00
N ASN A 169 -28.66 -32.43 6.40
CA ASN A 169 -28.35 -31.21 5.67
C ASN A 169 -27.82 -30.10 6.59
N ILE A 170 -28.43 -29.93 7.79
CA ILE A 170 -27.92 -28.95 8.79
C ILE A 170 -26.55 -29.34 9.30
N ALA A 171 -26.28 -30.61 9.60
CA ALA A 171 -24.98 -31.07 10.06
C ALA A 171 -23.88 -30.79 9.02
N ASN A 172 -24.12 -31.16 7.76
CA ASN A 172 -23.20 -30.89 6.65
C ASN A 172 -22.98 -29.39 6.46
N PHE A 173 -24.02 -28.59 6.62
CA PHE A 173 -23.97 -27.16 6.47
C PHE A 173 -23.16 -26.47 7.60
N ILE A 174 -23.33 -26.91 8.85
CA ILE A 174 -22.54 -26.42 10.00
C ILE A 174 -21.05 -26.71 9.78
N ILE A 175 -20.72 -27.94 9.38
CA ILE A 175 -19.34 -28.32 9.05
C ILE A 175 -18.78 -27.42 7.94
N PHE A 176 -19.58 -27.21 6.89
CA PHE A 176 -19.17 -26.39 5.77
C PHE A 176 -18.95 -24.91 6.16
N ILE A 177 -19.84 -24.29 6.95
CA ILE A 177 -19.65 -22.92 7.47
C ILE A 177 -18.39 -22.85 8.32
N TYR A 178 -18.16 -23.82 9.19
CA TYR A 178 -16.97 -23.85 10.03
C TYR A 178 -15.68 -23.91 9.19
N VAL A 179 -15.63 -24.79 8.19
CA VAL A 179 -14.50 -24.90 7.28
C VAL A 179 -14.29 -23.62 6.49
N ALA A 180 -15.35 -23.03 5.96
CA ALA A 180 -15.29 -21.78 5.19
C ALA A 180 -14.84 -20.60 6.07
N TYR A 181 -15.37 -20.46 7.29
CA TYR A 181 -14.96 -19.46 8.26
C TYR A 181 -13.48 -19.61 8.65
N SER A 182 -13.06 -20.83 8.96
CA SER A 182 -11.67 -21.12 9.33
C SER A 182 -10.71 -20.84 8.17
N SER A 183 -11.07 -21.25 6.94
CA SER A 183 -10.30 -21.00 5.73
C SER A 183 -10.19 -19.49 5.45
N PHE A 184 -11.29 -18.74 5.62
CA PHE A 184 -11.29 -17.29 5.44
C PHE A 184 -10.35 -16.59 6.41
N ASN A 185 -10.44 -16.91 7.71
CA ASN A 185 -9.59 -16.28 8.73
C ASN A 185 -8.12 -16.65 8.56
N MET A 186 -7.82 -17.93 8.30
CA MET A 186 -6.45 -18.38 8.04
C MET A 186 -5.83 -17.68 6.83
N ASN A 187 -6.58 -17.55 5.73
CA ASN A 187 -6.13 -16.85 4.53
C ASN A 187 -5.88 -15.35 4.80
N ARG A 188 -6.76 -14.72 5.58
CA ARG A 188 -6.62 -13.32 5.98
C ARG A 188 -5.38 -13.10 6.82
N GLU A 189 -5.16 -13.92 7.85
CA GLU A 189 -3.97 -13.84 8.72
C GLU A 189 -2.67 -14.07 7.94
N THR A 190 -2.65 -15.09 7.10
CA THR A 190 -1.48 -15.41 6.27
C THR A 190 -1.15 -14.25 5.32
N LYS A 191 -2.14 -13.68 4.64
CA LYS A 191 -1.96 -12.51 3.76
C LYS A 191 -1.48 -11.30 4.56
N TYR A 192 -2.11 -11.00 5.70
CA TYR A 192 -1.69 -9.90 6.56
C TYR A 192 -0.23 -10.04 7.00
N LEU A 193 0.18 -11.20 7.49
CA LEU A 193 1.55 -11.47 7.93
C LEU A 193 2.56 -11.34 6.78
N ASN A 194 2.22 -11.82 5.58
CA ASN A 194 3.09 -11.72 4.42
C ASN A 194 3.29 -10.26 4.00
N TYR A 195 2.21 -9.47 3.91
CA TYR A 195 2.32 -8.05 3.58
C TYR A 195 3.01 -7.24 4.69
N LYS A 196 2.78 -7.59 5.96
CA LYS A 196 3.50 -6.98 7.07
C LYS A 196 5.01 -7.20 6.94
N ARG A 197 5.44 -8.43 6.68
CA ARG A 197 6.85 -8.75 6.44
C ARG A 197 7.41 -8.00 5.24
N GLU A 198 6.64 -7.90 4.16
CA GLU A 198 7.06 -7.15 2.97
C GLU A 198 7.26 -5.66 3.27
N VAL A 199 6.35 -5.03 4.00
CA VAL A 199 6.48 -3.62 4.42
C VAL A 199 7.70 -3.44 5.33
N GLU A 200 7.90 -4.34 6.30
CA GLU A 200 9.06 -4.33 7.19
C GLU A 200 10.38 -4.48 6.41
N LEU A 201 10.43 -5.42 5.45
CA LEU A 201 11.60 -5.61 4.59
C LEU A 201 11.88 -4.38 3.72
N ARG A 202 10.87 -3.80 3.07
CA ARG A 202 11.01 -2.57 2.28
C ARG A 202 11.52 -1.41 3.14
N TYR A 203 11.04 -1.29 4.37
CA TYR A 203 11.53 -0.28 5.31
C TYR A 203 13.01 -0.49 5.65
N LEU A 204 13.43 -1.73 5.94
CA LEU A 204 14.82 -2.08 6.24
C LEU A 204 15.73 -1.87 5.04
N ILE A 205 15.29 -2.28 3.84
CA ILE A 205 16.05 -2.09 2.58
C ILE A 205 16.18 -0.60 2.23
N GLY A 206 15.18 0.23 2.58
CA GLY A 206 15.20 1.67 2.33
C GLY A 206 16.11 2.50 3.24
N LYS A 207 16.74 1.89 4.25
CA LYS A 207 17.66 2.57 5.18
C LYS A 207 19.12 2.32 4.82
N ASP A 208 19.96 3.32 5.06
CA ASP A 208 21.42 3.16 5.05
C ASP A 208 21.86 2.43 6.33
N HIS A 209 22.56 1.33 6.16
CA HIS A 209 22.94 0.43 7.27
C HIS A 209 23.90 1.06 8.28
N LEU A 210 24.69 2.05 7.86
CA LEU A 210 25.64 2.73 8.73
C LEU A 210 24.94 3.82 9.56
N THR A 211 24.21 4.70 8.88
CA THR A 211 23.70 5.95 9.47
C THR A 211 22.24 5.87 9.93
N GLY A 212 21.48 4.90 9.41
CA GLY A 212 20.06 4.72 9.73
C GLY A 212 19.10 5.73 9.08
N VAL A 213 19.59 6.71 8.31
CA VAL A 213 18.78 7.57 7.45
C VAL A 213 18.36 6.83 6.19
N TYR A 214 17.51 7.42 5.35
CA TYR A 214 17.16 6.76 4.09
C TYR A 214 18.37 6.64 3.15
N ASN A 215 18.40 5.55 2.38
CA ASN A 215 19.46 5.33 1.40
C ASN A 215 19.06 5.89 0.02
N ARG A 216 19.99 5.82 -0.94
CA ARG A 216 19.79 6.28 -2.32
C ARG A 216 18.66 5.54 -3.05
N GLN A 217 18.45 4.25 -2.74
CA GLN A 217 17.34 3.50 -3.33
C GLN A 217 15.99 4.11 -2.90
N LYS A 218 15.84 4.41 -1.61
CA LYS A 218 14.62 5.04 -1.08
C LYS A 218 14.40 6.43 -1.65
N LEU A 219 15.48 7.20 -1.86
CA LEU A 219 15.41 8.48 -2.57
C LEU A 219 14.78 8.32 -3.96
N ASN A 220 15.28 7.38 -4.77
CA ASN A 220 14.79 7.14 -6.13
C ASN A 220 13.32 6.66 -6.15
N GLU A 221 12.88 5.95 -5.11
CA GLU A 221 11.49 5.48 -5.00
C GLU A 221 10.50 6.59 -4.62
N THR A 222 10.94 7.59 -3.84
CA THR A 222 10.01 8.56 -3.21
C THR A 222 10.13 9.97 -3.76
N SER A 223 11.24 10.32 -4.41
CA SER A 223 11.50 11.69 -4.85
C SER A 223 10.50 12.18 -5.92
N ASP A 224 10.16 11.32 -6.89
CA ASP A 224 9.19 11.68 -7.93
C ASP A 224 7.78 11.88 -7.34
N GLU A 225 7.36 11.09 -6.35
CA GLU A 225 6.07 11.26 -5.67
C GLU A 225 6.02 12.61 -4.91
N LEU A 226 7.11 12.98 -4.24
CA LEU A 226 7.21 14.28 -3.54
C LEU A 226 7.18 15.46 -4.51
N PHE A 227 7.85 15.32 -5.66
CA PHE A 227 7.84 16.33 -6.71
C PHE A 227 6.44 16.53 -7.27
N GLU A 228 5.76 15.46 -7.65
CA GLU A 228 4.40 15.49 -8.17
C GLU A 228 3.39 16.03 -7.13
N TYR A 229 3.59 15.71 -5.87
CA TYR A 229 2.79 16.29 -4.79
C TYR A 229 2.95 17.81 -4.72
N CYS A 230 4.19 18.33 -4.76
CA CYS A 230 4.44 19.76 -4.72
C CYS A 230 3.93 20.47 -5.98
N LEU A 231 4.12 19.87 -7.17
CA LEU A 231 3.61 20.39 -8.43
C LEU A 231 2.08 20.49 -8.43
N SER A 232 1.39 19.42 -8.03
CA SER A 232 -0.08 19.36 -8.03
C SER A 232 -0.71 20.32 -7.03
N ASN A 233 -0.06 20.56 -5.89
CA ASN A 233 -0.55 21.40 -4.82
C ASN A 233 0.03 22.83 -4.86
N LYS A 234 0.81 23.17 -5.90
CA LYS A 234 1.49 24.48 -6.05
C LYS A 234 2.33 24.86 -4.81
N LYS A 235 3.03 23.89 -4.26
CA LYS A 235 3.91 24.04 -3.09
C LYS A 235 5.36 24.11 -3.52
N ASN A 236 6.18 24.84 -2.79
CA ASN A 236 7.62 24.85 -3.02
C ASN A 236 8.24 23.51 -2.60
N LEU A 237 9.27 23.13 -3.32
CA LEU A 237 10.13 21.99 -3.01
C LEU A 237 11.53 22.50 -2.73
N GLY A 238 12.08 22.18 -1.56
CA GLY A 238 13.43 22.49 -1.17
C GLY A 238 14.33 21.25 -1.21
N CYS A 239 15.52 21.40 -1.79
CA CYS A 239 16.59 20.42 -1.77
C CYS A 239 17.83 21.01 -1.12
N ILE A 240 18.36 20.32 -0.11
CA ILE A 240 19.60 20.68 0.57
C ILE A 240 20.59 19.52 0.39
N MET A 241 21.62 19.72 -0.42
CA MET A 241 22.74 18.78 -0.54
C MET A 241 23.83 19.20 0.44
N PHE A 242 24.32 18.27 1.26
CA PHE A 242 25.45 18.58 2.14
C PHE A 242 26.49 17.45 2.16
N ASP A 243 27.73 17.83 2.48
CA ASP A 243 28.88 16.95 2.51
C ASP A 243 29.74 17.27 3.74
N VAL A 244 30.37 16.24 4.32
CA VAL A 244 31.20 16.38 5.50
C VAL A 244 32.59 16.89 5.10
N ASP A 245 32.90 18.09 5.59
CA ASP A 245 34.15 18.74 5.26
C ASP A 245 35.39 17.92 5.72
N TYR A 246 36.34 17.74 4.80
CA TYR A 246 37.59 17.03 5.05
C TYR A 246 37.45 15.60 5.57
N PHE A 247 36.38 14.90 5.23
CA PHE A 247 36.06 13.57 5.75
C PHE A 247 37.19 12.54 5.51
N LYS A 248 37.87 12.62 4.37
CA LYS A 248 39.03 11.79 4.11
C LYS A 248 40.15 12.01 5.14
N GLN A 249 40.40 13.26 5.53
CA GLN A 249 41.43 13.57 6.54
C GLN A 249 41.05 13.01 7.92
N ILE A 250 39.73 13.00 8.26
CA ILE A 250 39.26 12.38 9.50
C ILE A 250 39.53 10.87 9.46
N ASN A 251 39.25 10.20 8.35
CA ASN A 251 39.57 8.78 8.18
C ASN A 251 41.08 8.49 8.26
N ASP A 252 41.89 9.32 7.61
CA ASP A 252 43.36 9.15 7.60
C ASP A 252 43.94 9.37 9.00
N ALA A 253 43.41 10.31 9.78
CA ALA A 253 43.93 10.65 11.10
C ALA A 253 43.43 9.73 12.24
N TYR A 254 42.16 9.30 12.19
CA TYR A 254 41.50 8.59 13.28
C TYR A 254 41.01 7.18 12.93
N GLY A 255 41.17 6.79 11.66
CA GLY A 255 40.75 5.50 11.13
C GLY A 255 39.22 5.47 10.72
N HIS A 256 38.88 4.56 9.82
CA HIS A 256 37.55 4.43 9.24
C HIS A 256 36.43 4.22 10.28
N LEU A 257 36.72 3.49 11.39
CA LEU A 257 35.72 3.30 12.44
C LEU A 257 35.32 4.62 13.13
N CYS A 258 36.27 5.55 13.24
CA CYS A 258 36.01 6.90 13.76
C CYS A 258 35.23 7.75 12.75
N GLY A 259 35.55 7.66 11.45
CA GLY A 259 34.78 8.29 10.39
C GLY A 259 33.32 7.80 10.35
N ASP A 260 33.13 6.49 10.47
CA ASP A 260 31.78 5.89 10.58
C ASP A 260 30.99 6.42 11.79
N LYS A 261 31.66 6.59 12.94
CA LYS A 261 31.03 7.21 14.12
C LYS A 261 30.64 8.65 13.88
N ALA A 262 31.50 9.42 13.21
CA ALA A 262 31.21 10.81 12.82
C ALA A 262 29.99 10.89 11.90
N LEU A 263 29.93 10.06 10.86
CA LEU A 263 28.76 10.00 9.95
C LEU A 263 27.46 9.66 10.69
N LYS A 264 27.51 8.73 11.65
CA LYS A 264 26.34 8.39 12.48
C LYS A 264 25.83 9.58 13.30
N ILE A 265 26.74 10.35 13.88
CA ILE A 265 26.38 11.51 14.70
C ILE A 265 25.77 12.60 13.82
N ILE A 266 26.42 12.95 12.71
CA ILE A 266 25.97 13.97 11.76
C ILE A 266 24.58 13.61 11.20
N ALA A 267 24.43 12.38 10.70
CA ALA A 267 23.17 11.89 10.15
C ALA A 267 22.06 11.88 11.20
N ASN A 268 22.35 11.50 12.45
CA ASN A 268 21.34 11.52 13.52
C ASN A 268 20.93 12.95 13.91
N THR A 269 21.86 13.89 13.96
CA THR A 269 21.54 15.31 14.19
C THR A 269 20.63 15.86 13.10
N ALA A 270 20.97 15.62 11.83
CA ALA A 270 20.14 16.02 10.70
C ALA A 270 18.78 15.33 10.70
N ARG A 271 18.70 14.02 11.04
CA ARG A 271 17.47 13.25 11.12
C ARG A 271 16.49 13.81 12.16
N ILE A 272 16.97 14.12 13.35
CA ILE A 272 16.12 14.72 14.41
C ILE A 272 15.51 16.02 13.89
N MET A 273 16.29 16.86 13.25
CA MET A 273 15.80 18.13 12.67
C MET A 273 14.81 17.90 11.52
N CYS A 274 15.02 16.89 10.70
CA CYS A 274 14.08 16.52 9.65
C CYS A 274 12.73 16.07 10.23
N ASP A 275 12.76 15.27 11.31
CA ASP A 275 11.54 14.82 12.01
C ASP A 275 10.77 16.02 12.60
N GLU A 276 11.47 17.06 13.11
CA GLU A 276 10.89 18.31 13.63
C GLU A 276 10.29 19.21 12.54
N ASN A 277 10.76 19.12 11.29
CA ASN A 277 10.41 20.02 10.19
C ASN A 277 9.66 19.34 9.02
N ASN A 278 9.15 18.13 9.23
CA ASN A 278 8.46 17.34 8.20
C ASN A 278 9.29 17.18 6.91
N ALA A 279 10.60 16.97 7.06
CA ALA A 279 11.56 16.77 5.99
C ALA A 279 12.06 15.34 5.94
N SER A 280 12.70 14.95 4.84
CA SER A 280 13.29 13.63 4.67
C SER A 280 14.78 13.75 4.38
N ILE A 281 15.61 12.94 5.08
CA ILE A 281 17.05 12.86 4.87
C ILE A 281 17.45 11.54 4.24
N PHE A 282 18.35 11.63 3.26
CA PHE A 282 18.88 10.51 2.48
C PHE A 282 20.39 10.55 2.46
N ARG A 283 21.05 9.39 2.60
CA ARG A 283 22.46 9.27 2.29
C ARG A 283 22.62 9.07 0.78
N TYR A 284 23.19 10.07 0.11
CA TYR A 284 23.33 10.10 -1.34
C TYR A 284 24.54 9.29 -1.82
N GLY A 285 25.67 9.38 -1.09
CA GLY A 285 26.90 8.63 -1.34
C GLY A 285 27.82 8.76 -0.12
N GLY A 286 28.90 8.09 -0.01
CA GLY A 286 29.96 8.16 1.02
C GLY A 286 29.68 9.06 2.23
N GLU A 287 30.12 10.31 2.15
CA GLU A 287 29.92 11.40 3.11
C GLU A 287 28.87 12.43 2.68
N GLU A 288 28.15 12.18 1.58
CA GLU A 288 27.17 13.07 0.98
C GLU A 288 25.74 12.70 1.40
N PHE A 289 24.96 13.72 1.74
CA PHE A 289 23.57 13.59 2.17
C PHE A 289 22.68 14.59 1.43
N LEU A 290 21.42 14.20 1.21
CA LEU A 290 20.39 15.02 0.63
C LEU A 290 19.20 15.14 1.59
N ILE A 291 18.73 16.37 1.83
CA ILE A 291 17.47 16.62 2.56
C ILE A 291 16.46 17.19 1.58
N ILE A 292 15.23 16.66 1.62
CA ILE A 292 14.11 17.15 0.85
C ILE A 292 13.08 17.75 1.81
N LEU A 293 12.69 19.02 1.56
CA LEU A 293 11.65 19.72 2.29
C LEU A 293 10.47 19.96 1.36
N SER A 294 9.31 19.45 1.73
CA SER A 294 8.05 19.74 1.03
C SER A 294 7.34 20.90 1.70
N ASP A 295 6.79 21.85 0.88
CA ASP A 295 6.06 23.02 1.37
C ASP A 295 6.92 23.99 2.22
N CYS A 296 8.10 24.33 1.72
CA CYS A 296 9.04 25.21 2.40
C CYS A 296 9.24 26.54 1.67
N THR A 297 9.66 27.58 2.41
CA THR A 297 10.17 28.82 1.84
C THR A 297 11.69 28.77 1.78
N LEU A 298 12.30 29.65 0.96
CA LEU A 298 13.76 29.78 0.94
C LEU A 298 14.32 30.14 2.32
N ASP A 299 13.64 31.05 3.03
CA ASP A 299 14.06 31.46 4.37
C ASP A 299 13.98 30.31 5.38
N SER A 300 12.95 29.46 5.29
CA SER A 300 12.84 28.29 6.16
C SER A 300 13.94 27.27 5.89
N ALA A 301 14.29 27.02 4.62
CA ALA A 301 15.37 26.13 4.25
C ALA A 301 16.75 26.69 4.71
N VAL A 302 16.98 27.99 4.56
CA VAL A 302 18.20 28.64 5.06
C VAL A 302 18.30 28.56 6.58
N ASN A 303 17.20 28.83 7.29
CA ASN A 303 17.17 28.72 8.75
C ASN A 303 17.39 27.29 9.23
N PHE A 304 16.85 26.29 8.51
CA PHE A 304 17.13 24.87 8.77
C PHE A 304 18.64 24.59 8.69
N VAL A 305 19.30 25.02 7.62
CA VAL A 305 20.75 24.77 7.45
C VAL A 305 21.58 25.51 8.53
N ARG A 306 21.24 26.74 8.85
CA ARG A 306 21.92 27.49 9.92
C ARG A 306 21.80 26.80 11.28
N GLU A 307 20.62 26.36 11.62
CA GLU A 307 20.37 25.64 12.88
C GLU A 307 21.07 24.28 12.88
N PHE A 308 21.09 23.57 11.74
CA PHE A 308 21.82 22.31 11.60
C PHE A 308 23.31 22.48 11.84
N MET A 309 23.94 23.46 11.17
CA MET A 309 25.37 23.75 11.34
C MET A 309 25.70 24.18 12.78
N LYS A 310 24.80 24.95 13.42
CA LYS A 310 24.93 25.35 14.81
C LYS A 310 24.87 24.15 15.74
N ARG A 311 23.82 23.32 15.67
CA ARG A 311 23.68 22.10 16.49
C ARG A 311 24.87 21.15 16.31
N LEU A 312 25.38 21.04 15.08
CA LEU A 312 26.57 20.22 14.80
C LEU A 312 27.81 20.79 15.49
N SER A 313 28.03 22.09 15.46
CA SER A 313 29.16 22.75 16.16
C SER A 313 29.10 22.63 17.68
N GLU A 314 27.90 22.53 18.25
CA GLU A 314 27.66 22.34 19.67
C GLU A 314 27.73 20.86 20.09
N THR A 315 27.63 19.92 19.12
CA THR A 315 27.67 18.48 19.39
C THR A 315 29.11 18.03 19.71
N GLU A 316 29.28 17.40 20.87
CA GLU A 316 30.57 16.84 21.23
C GLU A 316 30.86 15.53 20.49
N ILE A 317 31.78 15.56 19.55
CA ILE A 317 32.21 14.38 18.78
C ILE A 317 33.57 13.91 19.30
N LEU A 318 33.55 12.77 20.02
CA LEU A 318 34.76 12.15 20.56
C LEU A 318 35.22 11.01 19.66
N LEU A 319 36.39 11.18 19.02
CA LEU A 319 37.07 10.18 18.22
C LEU A 319 38.31 9.71 18.97
N ASN A 320 38.39 8.44 19.36
CA ASN A 320 39.48 7.88 20.17
C ASN A 320 39.79 8.70 21.45
N GLY A 321 38.73 9.28 22.09
CA GLY A 321 38.88 10.12 23.27
C GLY A 321 39.28 11.57 22.99
N VAL A 322 39.52 11.94 21.74
CA VAL A 322 39.87 13.29 21.32
C VAL A 322 38.61 14.00 20.81
N LYS A 323 38.37 15.21 21.30
CA LYS A 323 37.26 16.06 20.81
C LYS A 323 37.67 16.62 19.43
N VAL A 324 36.85 16.29 18.43
CA VAL A 324 37.08 16.72 17.03
C VAL A 324 35.89 17.61 16.63
N ASN A 325 36.22 18.77 16.06
CA ASN A 325 35.20 19.64 15.44
C ASN A 325 35.04 19.24 13.99
N ILE A 326 33.81 18.81 13.62
CA ILE A 326 33.46 18.37 12.26
C ILE A 326 32.49 19.39 11.70
N THR A 327 32.77 19.86 10.48
CA THR A 327 31.94 20.82 9.78
C THR A 327 31.33 20.22 8.52
N VAL A 328 30.34 20.89 7.98
CA VAL A 328 29.67 20.50 6.73
C VAL A 328 29.56 21.70 5.80
N SER A 329 29.65 21.46 4.50
CA SER A 329 29.28 22.42 3.46
C SER A 329 27.91 22.07 2.94
N CYS A 330 27.04 23.06 2.66
CA CYS A 330 25.67 22.85 2.22
C CYS A 330 25.34 23.66 0.96
N GLY A 331 24.62 23.02 0.03
CA GLY A 331 24.02 23.70 -1.11
C GLY A 331 22.49 23.65 -1.00
N ILE A 332 21.83 24.77 -1.23
CA ILE A 332 20.39 24.93 -1.05
C ILE A 332 19.76 25.34 -2.38
N TYR A 333 18.69 24.67 -2.77
CA TYR A 333 17.83 25.08 -3.87
C TYR A 333 16.36 24.94 -3.48
N VAL A 334 15.57 25.99 -3.67
CA VAL A 334 14.13 26.01 -3.35
C VAL A 334 13.39 26.67 -4.50
N LYS A 335 12.43 25.95 -5.07
CA LYS A 335 11.54 26.47 -6.12
C LYS A 335 10.19 25.77 -6.08
N GLN A 336 9.14 26.44 -6.56
CA GLN A 336 7.87 25.79 -6.89
C GLN A 336 8.03 24.99 -8.18
N PRO A 337 7.73 23.67 -8.20
CA PRO A 337 7.81 22.85 -9.41
C PRO A 337 6.92 23.35 -10.54
N GLU A 338 7.41 23.26 -11.79
CA GLU A 338 6.69 23.59 -13.00
C GLU A 338 6.55 22.38 -13.91
N LYS A 339 5.53 22.40 -14.80
CA LYS A 339 5.34 21.31 -15.78
C LYS A 339 6.54 21.18 -16.71
N GLY A 340 7.07 19.96 -16.81
CA GLY A 340 8.22 19.63 -17.66
C GLY A 340 9.55 19.62 -16.93
N GLU A 341 9.63 20.13 -15.70
CA GLU A 341 10.80 19.97 -14.84
C GLU A 341 10.82 18.58 -14.20
N LYS A 342 12.00 18.17 -13.74
CA LYS A 342 12.21 16.90 -13.03
C LYS A 342 12.90 17.14 -11.69
N ILE A 343 12.65 16.26 -10.74
CA ILE A 343 13.30 16.33 -9.42
C ILE A 343 14.83 16.31 -9.51
N GLY A 344 15.39 15.62 -10.52
CA GLY A 344 16.84 15.59 -10.79
C GLY A 344 17.45 16.97 -11.05
N ASP A 345 16.67 17.91 -11.64
CA ASP A 345 17.14 19.27 -11.88
C ASP A 345 17.37 20.01 -10.55
N TYR A 346 16.50 19.75 -9.55
CA TYR A 346 16.63 20.29 -8.20
C TYR A 346 17.85 19.74 -7.47
N PHE A 347 18.13 18.46 -7.63
CA PHE A 347 19.34 17.85 -7.05
C PHE A 347 20.60 18.45 -7.66
N ASN A 348 20.64 18.61 -8.98
CA ASN A 348 21.77 19.23 -9.69
C ASN A 348 22.00 20.67 -9.23
N LYS A 349 20.93 21.47 -9.07
CA LYS A 349 21.04 22.84 -8.58
C LYS A 349 21.52 22.95 -7.14
N ALA A 350 21.10 22.03 -6.26
CA ALA A 350 21.63 21.95 -4.91
C ALA A 350 23.10 21.51 -4.87
N ASP A 351 23.51 20.59 -5.76
CA ASP A 351 24.90 20.14 -5.90
C ASP A 351 25.82 21.25 -6.42
N GLU A 352 25.41 22.03 -7.42
CA GLU A 352 26.14 23.21 -7.90
C GLU A 352 26.38 24.22 -6.76
N ALA A 353 25.37 24.42 -5.89
CA ALA A 353 25.49 25.27 -4.72
C ALA A 353 26.46 24.67 -3.68
N LEU A 354 26.42 23.36 -3.44
CA LEU A 354 27.35 22.66 -2.56
C LEU A 354 28.79 22.80 -3.03
N TYR A 355 29.02 22.60 -4.34
CA TYR A 355 30.33 22.82 -4.92
C TYR A 355 30.86 24.24 -4.66
N SER A 356 29.98 25.25 -4.82
CA SER A 356 30.32 26.65 -4.53
C SER A 356 30.60 26.85 -3.04
N ALA A 357 29.87 26.21 -2.12
CA ALA A 357 30.17 26.29 -0.69
C ALA A 357 31.53 25.69 -0.35
N LYS A 358 31.89 24.55 -0.94
CA LYS A 358 33.23 23.95 -0.79
C LYS A 358 34.37 24.86 -1.32
N ALA A 359 34.14 25.53 -2.45
CA ALA A 359 35.09 26.49 -3.02
C ALA A 359 35.27 27.77 -2.20
N ASN A 360 34.18 28.21 -1.51
CA ASN A 360 34.19 29.40 -0.65
C ASN A 360 34.85 29.18 0.75
N GLY A 361 35.58 28.11 0.94
CA GLY A 361 36.32 27.84 2.17
C GLY A 361 35.68 26.82 3.10
N ARG A 362 34.61 26.15 2.66
CA ARG A 362 33.87 25.15 3.45
C ARG A 362 33.18 25.72 4.70
N ASN A 363 32.63 24.87 5.55
CA ASN A 363 31.87 25.27 6.75
C ASN A 363 30.90 26.43 6.50
N THR A 364 30.17 26.35 5.41
CA THR A 364 29.27 27.39 4.93
C THR A 364 28.16 26.79 4.07
N TYR A 365 27.19 27.61 3.72
CA TYR A 365 26.15 27.22 2.76
C TYR A 365 26.08 28.23 1.60
N VAL A 366 25.64 27.76 0.45
CA VAL A 366 25.32 28.60 -0.72
C VAL A 366 23.89 28.28 -1.18
N VAL A 367 23.19 29.30 -1.63
CA VAL A 367 21.84 29.20 -2.22
C VAL A 367 21.99 29.33 -3.73
N ASN A 368 21.52 28.35 -4.49
CA ASN A 368 21.32 28.48 -5.93
C ASN A 368 20.00 29.23 -6.17
N LYS A 369 19.98 30.16 -7.09
CA LYS A 369 18.82 30.98 -7.43
C LYS A 369 18.12 30.52 -8.69
#